data_407e11ab686a8df14d7457a5f533a496
#
_entry.id   407e11ab686a8df14d7457a5f533a496
#
_cell.length_a   1.000
_cell.length_b   1.000
_cell.length_c   1.000
_cell.angle_alpha   90.00
_cell.angle_beta   90.00
_cell.angle_gamma   90.00
#
_symmetry.space_group_name_H-M   'P 1'
#
loop_
_entity.id
_entity.type
_entity.pdbx_description
1 polymer ?
#
loop_
_entity_poly.entity_id
_entity_poly.type
_entity_poly.pdbx_seq_one_letter_code
_entity_poly.pdbx_strand_id
1 'polypeptide(L)'
;MSKVAFVGVGRMGANMARHLQLDCGHDITAVYDVNKEASAEIASELGAKDCTTLAEVTEAAEIIFTVVTNDNAMRAIFLGDGDNLLVDSSGKTFINCATLSPGIHKEVYAAGKAVDADVLEGAMASSISQAREGSLFLMIGGDEGVFNTHKEILDQLSVNLSLCGEIGKAAEVKALVNMVMNINTAGLAEGLGLASALGIDIDLICKIFSQTGANSRVLETDAEDMRDRDHECWFSAEHAAKDSGIAQDIASGLGVSLPVNDATKAQYDKMVFEGLGELDKSGIAELTFPGRHSS
;
A
#
# COMPACT_ATOMS: atom_id res chain seq x y z
N MET A 1 24.26 6.76 8.99
CA MET A 1 23.74 5.48 9.54
C MET A 1 22.76 5.87 10.64
N SER A 2 21.47 5.65 10.40
CA SER A 2 20.38 6.02 11.30
C SER A 2 19.87 4.80 12.04
N LYS A 3 19.34 4.98 13.24
CA LYS A 3 18.59 3.97 13.98
C LYS A 3 17.16 3.99 13.50
N VAL A 4 16.72 2.89 12.92
CA VAL A 4 15.43 2.75 12.27
C VAL A 4 14.63 1.63 12.92
N ALA A 5 13.33 1.82 13.05
CA ALA A 5 12.41 0.77 13.50
C ALA A 5 11.24 0.61 12.52
N PHE A 6 10.60 -0.56 12.57
CA PHE A 6 9.43 -0.87 11.77
C PHE A 6 8.26 -1.34 12.64
N VAL A 7 7.09 -0.76 12.38
CA VAL A 7 5.80 -1.22 12.91
C VAL A 7 4.96 -1.73 11.74
N GLY A 8 4.66 -3.02 11.74
CA GLY A 8 4.14 -3.73 10.59
C GLY A 8 5.26 -4.30 9.72
N VAL A 9 5.62 -5.55 9.98
CA VAL A 9 6.65 -6.29 9.24
C VAL A 9 6.06 -7.41 8.38
N GLY A 10 4.90 -7.12 7.79
CA GLY A 10 4.34 -7.92 6.72
C GLY A 10 5.20 -7.85 5.44
N ARG A 11 4.65 -8.32 4.30
CA ARG A 11 5.40 -8.43 3.04
C ARG A 11 6.16 -7.16 2.61
N MET A 12 5.56 -5.98 2.76
CA MET A 12 6.22 -4.72 2.38
C MET A 12 7.22 -4.25 3.44
N GLY A 13 6.79 -4.11 4.70
CA GLY A 13 7.64 -3.59 5.78
C GLY A 13 8.88 -4.43 6.04
N ALA A 14 8.76 -5.77 6.02
CA ALA A 14 9.89 -6.68 6.15
C ALA A 14 10.94 -6.48 5.04
N ASN A 15 10.50 -6.34 3.79
CA ASN A 15 11.41 -6.15 2.66
C ASN A 15 12.07 -4.76 2.65
N MET A 16 11.37 -3.72 3.07
CA MET A 16 11.96 -2.39 3.30
C MET A 16 13.02 -2.43 4.42
N ALA A 17 12.73 -3.12 5.54
CA ALA A 17 13.68 -3.26 6.65
C ALA A 17 14.96 -4.02 6.21
N ARG A 18 14.80 -5.13 5.48
CA ARG A 18 15.92 -5.88 4.90
C ARG A 18 16.78 -5.01 3.99
N HIS A 19 16.15 -4.25 3.09
CA HIS A 19 16.88 -3.37 2.17
C HIS A 19 17.67 -2.31 2.92
N LEU A 20 17.04 -1.60 3.84
CA LEU A 20 17.73 -0.55 4.60
C LEU A 20 18.91 -1.07 5.42
N GLN A 21 18.82 -2.26 5.99
CA GLN A 21 19.92 -2.83 6.77
C GLN A 21 20.98 -3.50 5.91
N LEU A 22 20.58 -4.42 5.03
CA LEU A 22 21.51 -5.30 4.34
C LEU A 22 22.21 -4.60 3.15
N ASP A 23 21.51 -3.70 2.48
CA ASP A 23 22.00 -3.07 1.25
C ASP A 23 22.42 -1.60 1.47
N CYS A 24 21.80 -0.89 2.45
CA CYS A 24 22.08 0.53 2.72
C CYS A 24 22.87 0.77 4.02
N GLY A 25 22.99 -0.25 4.89
CA GLY A 25 23.81 -0.18 6.10
C GLY A 25 23.19 0.64 7.24
N HIS A 26 21.87 0.83 7.27
CA HIS A 26 21.17 1.37 8.44
C HIS A 26 21.09 0.32 9.56
N ASP A 27 20.87 0.77 10.78
CA ASP A 27 20.70 -0.08 11.96
C ASP A 27 19.21 -0.26 12.22
N ILE A 28 18.63 -1.43 11.88
CA ILE A 28 17.26 -1.76 12.24
C ILE A 28 17.26 -2.20 13.71
N THR A 29 16.97 -1.25 14.59
CA THR A 29 17.10 -1.45 16.04
C THR A 29 15.92 -2.18 16.65
N ALA A 30 14.72 -2.05 16.07
CA ALA A 30 13.49 -2.64 16.60
C ALA A 30 12.46 -2.94 15.52
N VAL A 31 11.67 -3.96 15.75
CA VAL A 31 10.48 -4.29 14.97
C VAL A 31 9.30 -4.60 15.88
N TYR A 32 8.09 -4.37 15.39
CA TYR A 32 6.85 -4.73 16.05
C TYR A 32 5.80 -5.15 15.02
N ASP A 33 5.07 -6.21 15.31
CA ASP A 33 3.87 -6.59 14.56
C ASP A 33 2.84 -7.19 15.53
N VAL A 34 1.56 -7.10 15.17
CA VAL A 34 0.50 -7.82 15.89
C VAL A 34 0.62 -9.32 15.67
N ASN A 35 1.15 -9.75 14.52
CA ASN A 35 1.59 -11.11 14.26
C ASN A 35 2.99 -11.32 14.86
N LYS A 36 3.02 -11.94 16.06
CA LYS A 36 4.26 -12.14 16.82
C LYS A 36 5.25 -13.10 16.15
N GLU A 37 4.77 -14.02 15.33
CA GLU A 37 5.66 -14.92 14.57
C GLU A 37 6.41 -14.14 13.50
N ALA A 38 5.72 -13.27 12.76
CA ALA A 38 6.34 -12.41 11.74
C ALA A 38 7.34 -11.43 12.36
N SER A 39 7.03 -10.78 13.49
CA SER A 39 7.98 -9.86 14.15
C SER A 39 9.21 -10.60 14.68
N ALA A 40 9.05 -11.77 15.31
CA ALA A 40 10.15 -12.57 15.83
C ALA A 40 11.08 -13.06 14.71
N GLU A 41 10.52 -13.47 13.55
CA GLU A 41 11.31 -13.89 12.38
C GLU A 41 12.21 -12.75 11.88
N ILE A 42 11.64 -11.58 11.64
CA ILE A 42 12.39 -10.42 11.13
C ILE A 42 13.37 -9.90 12.17
N ALA A 43 13.00 -9.86 13.44
CA ALA A 43 13.91 -9.49 14.53
C ALA A 43 15.14 -10.42 14.59
N SER A 44 14.92 -11.73 14.48
CA SER A 44 16.01 -12.72 14.47
C SER A 44 16.90 -12.59 13.23
N GLU A 45 16.31 -12.36 12.06
CA GLU A 45 17.03 -12.21 10.79
C GLU A 45 17.94 -10.98 10.79
N LEU A 46 17.43 -9.85 11.26
CA LEU A 46 18.13 -8.56 11.23
C LEU A 46 18.91 -8.24 12.50
N GLY A 47 18.82 -9.09 13.55
CA GLY A 47 19.42 -8.82 14.85
C GLY A 47 18.75 -7.65 15.60
N ALA A 48 17.52 -7.31 15.25
CA ALA A 48 16.73 -6.25 15.83
C ALA A 48 16.02 -6.72 17.13
N LYS A 49 15.58 -5.78 17.95
CA LYS A 49 14.71 -6.09 19.10
C LYS A 49 13.31 -6.41 18.61
N ASP A 50 12.77 -7.58 18.98
CA ASP A 50 11.34 -7.88 18.86
C ASP A 50 10.61 -7.20 20.02
N CYS A 51 9.96 -6.06 19.73
CA CYS A 51 9.29 -5.26 20.75
C CYS A 51 7.91 -5.84 21.11
N THR A 52 7.60 -5.78 22.38
CA THR A 52 6.29 -6.20 22.90
C THR A 52 5.31 -5.03 23.04
N THR A 53 5.84 -3.81 23.13
CA THR A 53 5.08 -2.56 23.22
C THR A 53 5.52 -1.55 22.15
N LEU A 54 4.64 -0.60 21.83
CA LEU A 54 4.91 0.47 20.88
C LEU A 54 5.87 1.50 21.45
N ALA A 55 5.80 1.77 22.76
CA ALA A 55 6.75 2.65 23.45
C ALA A 55 8.20 2.13 23.34
N GLU A 56 8.42 0.81 23.42
CA GLU A 56 9.75 0.21 23.20
C GLU A 56 10.30 0.47 21.79
N VAL A 57 9.42 0.49 20.75
CA VAL A 57 9.81 0.83 19.39
C VAL A 57 10.30 2.26 19.30
N THR A 58 9.53 3.20 19.88
CA THR A 58 9.84 4.63 19.88
C THR A 58 11.16 4.92 20.64
N GLU A 59 11.39 4.26 21.77
CA GLU A 59 12.63 4.37 22.53
C GLU A 59 13.85 3.92 21.71
N ALA A 60 13.71 2.84 20.92
CA ALA A 60 14.83 2.19 20.25
C ALA A 60 15.33 2.92 19.00
N ALA A 61 14.54 3.79 18.36
CA ALA A 61 14.85 4.35 17.05
C ALA A 61 14.70 5.88 16.99
N GLU A 62 15.27 6.47 15.93
CA GLU A 62 15.13 7.88 15.57
C GLU A 62 14.06 8.05 14.47
N ILE A 63 13.98 7.09 13.55
CA ILE A 63 13.06 7.05 12.43
C ILE A 63 12.23 5.78 12.54
N ILE A 64 10.91 5.91 12.51
CA ILE A 64 9.99 4.78 12.64
C ILE A 64 9.11 4.72 11.38
N PHE A 65 9.25 3.64 10.62
CA PHE A 65 8.35 3.34 9.52
C PHE A 65 7.14 2.56 10.01
N THR A 66 5.93 2.97 9.58
CA THR A 66 4.70 2.23 9.86
C THR A 66 4.09 1.70 8.56
N VAL A 67 3.82 0.39 8.53
CA VAL A 67 3.29 -0.32 7.35
C VAL A 67 2.10 -1.18 7.78
N VAL A 68 1.02 -0.52 8.16
CA VAL A 68 -0.20 -1.16 8.68
C VAL A 68 -1.29 -1.27 7.60
N THR A 69 -2.36 -1.99 7.88
CA THR A 69 -3.35 -2.41 6.87
C THR A 69 -4.50 -1.44 6.65
N ASN A 70 -4.92 -0.69 7.69
CA ASN A 70 -6.11 0.16 7.63
C ASN A 70 -6.07 1.29 8.68
N ASP A 71 -7.03 2.23 8.58
CA ASP A 71 -7.16 3.40 9.47
C ASP A 71 -7.28 3.02 10.94
N ASN A 72 -8.00 1.94 11.26
CA ASN A 72 -8.15 1.50 12.65
C ASN A 72 -6.82 1.03 13.24
N ALA A 73 -6.02 0.30 12.46
CA ALA A 73 -4.68 -0.12 12.88
C ALA A 73 -3.77 1.11 13.09
N MET A 74 -3.81 2.10 12.18
CA MET A 74 -3.04 3.33 12.32
C MET A 74 -3.49 4.11 13.57
N ARG A 75 -4.80 4.24 13.79
CA ARG A 75 -5.33 4.90 15.00
C ARG A 75 -4.92 4.17 16.27
N ALA A 76 -4.92 2.83 16.26
CA ALA A 76 -4.53 2.04 17.42
C ALA A 76 -3.06 2.25 17.80
N ILE A 77 -2.14 2.29 16.82
CA ILE A 77 -0.71 2.43 17.12
C ILE A 77 -0.28 3.86 17.47
N PHE A 78 -1.03 4.90 17.07
CA PHE A 78 -0.69 6.30 17.38
C PHE A 78 -1.58 6.95 18.42
N LEU A 79 -2.88 6.62 18.45
CA LEU A 79 -3.90 7.34 19.22
C LEU A 79 -4.60 6.42 20.26
N GLY A 80 -4.10 5.19 20.40
CA GLY A 80 -4.60 4.26 21.41
C GLY A 80 -4.31 4.73 22.83
N ASP A 81 -5.22 4.41 23.77
CA ASP A 81 -5.02 4.69 25.18
C ASP A 81 -3.86 3.84 25.75
N GLY A 82 -2.93 4.48 26.44
CA GLY A 82 -1.81 3.82 27.11
C GLY A 82 -0.60 3.60 26.20
N ASP A 83 -0.37 2.38 25.72
CA ASP A 83 0.78 2.06 24.87
C ASP A 83 0.53 2.48 23.42
N ASN A 84 1.26 3.49 22.95
CA ASN A 84 1.23 3.98 21.59
C ASN A 84 2.60 4.59 21.20
N LEU A 85 2.79 4.84 19.88
CA LEU A 85 4.05 5.35 19.33
C LEU A 85 4.38 6.78 19.75
N LEU A 86 3.43 7.56 20.25
CA LEU A 86 3.68 8.95 20.66
C LEU A 86 4.18 9.08 22.10
N VAL A 87 4.26 7.99 22.85
CA VAL A 87 4.89 7.98 24.19
C VAL A 87 6.38 8.26 24.04
N ASP A 88 6.86 9.32 24.70
CA ASP A 88 8.26 9.77 24.69
C ASP A 88 8.86 9.99 23.29
N SER A 89 8.04 10.46 22.34
CA SER A 89 8.38 10.60 20.92
C SER A 89 8.96 11.95 20.49
N SER A 90 9.21 12.87 21.43
CA SER A 90 9.79 14.17 21.09
C SER A 90 11.10 14.03 20.30
N GLY A 91 11.19 14.72 19.17
CA GLY A 91 12.33 14.66 18.24
C GLY A 91 12.41 13.40 17.38
N LYS A 92 11.43 12.50 17.43
CA LYS A 92 11.34 11.33 16.56
C LYS A 92 10.64 11.67 15.24
N THR A 93 10.90 10.88 14.21
CA THR A 93 10.21 11.00 12.92
C THR A 93 9.48 9.70 12.58
N PHE A 94 8.21 9.82 12.29
CA PHE A 94 7.35 8.72 11.83
C PHE A 94 7.09 8.87 10.33
N ILE A 95 7.31 7.79 9.56
CA ILE A 95 7.04 7.73 8.12
C ILE A 95 5.97 6.67 7.87
N ASN A 96 4.76 7.12 7.58
CA ASN A 96 3.58 6.26 7.45
C ASN A 96 3.41 5.79 6.01
N CYS A 97 3.79 4.52 5.72
CA CYS A 97 3.83 3.96 4.37
C CYS A 97 2.56 3.18 3.98
N ALA A 98 1.53 3.21 4.80
CA ALA A 98 0.27 2.50 4.55
C ALA A 98 -0.65 3.25 3.58
N THR A 99 -1.45 2.52 2.80
CA THR A 99 -2.54 3.10 1.99
C THR A 99 -3.78 3.25 2.86
N LEU A 100 -4.03 4.48 3.29
CA LEU A 100 -5.07 4.85 4.25
C LEU A 100 -5.84 6.08 3.79
N SER A 101 -6.90 6.44 4.54
CA SER A 101 -7.62 7.68 4.27
C SER A 101 -6.74 8.92 4.56
N PRO A 102 -6.91 10.02 3.81
CA PRO A 102 -6.23 11.28 4.12
C PRO A 102 -6.54 11.81 5.51
N GLY A 103 -7.71 11.46 6.05
CA GLY A 103 -8.18 11.88 7.38
C GLY A 103 -7.31 11.36 8.50
N ILE A 104 -7.00 10.04 8.50
CA ILE A 104 -6.17 9.45 9.57
C ILE A 104 -4.75 9.99 9.56
N HIS A 105 -4.17 10.26 8.39
CA HIS A 105 -2.84 10.88 8.31
C HIS A 105 -2.84 12.27 8.94
N LYS A 106 -3.89 13.07 8.74
CA LYS A 106 -4.04 14.39 9.36
C LYS A 106 -4.24 14.30 10.88
N GLU A 107 -5.01 13.31 11.35
CA GLU A 107 -5.16 13.04 12.79
C GLU A 107 -3.82 12.69 13.45
N VAL A 108 -3.07 11.75 12.86
CA VAL A 108 -1.76 11.34 13.37
C VAL A 108 -0.75 12.47 13.33
N TYR A 109 -0.71 13.25 12.25
CA TYR A 109 0.14 14.43 12.15
C TYR A 109 -0.13 15.45 13.25
N ALA A 110 -1.40 15.77 13.50
CA ALA A 110 -1.77 16.72 14.54
C ALA A 110 -1.36 16.20 15.94
N ALA A 111 -1.54 14.92 16.21
CA ALA A 111 -1.13 14.30 17.47
C ALA A 111 0.41 14.28 17.62
N GLY A 112 1.16 13.96 16.57
CA GLY A 112 2.62 14.00 16.56
C GLY A 112 3.16 15.39 16.84
N LYS A 113 2.62 16.41 16.17
CA LYS A 113 3.02 17.82 16.42
C LYS A 113 2.73 18.27 17.85
N ALA A 114 1.70 17.75 18.50
CA ALA A 114 1.38 18.10 19.89
C ALA A 114 2.43 17.59 20.90
N VAL A 115 3.25 16.61 20.53
CA VAL A 115 4.32 16.01 21.35
C VAL A 115 5.72 16.26 20.76
N ASP A 116 5.84 17.22 19.83
CA ASP A 116 7.12 17.59 19.18
C ASP A 116 7.76 16.41 18.41
N ALA A 117 6.92 15.61 17.74
CA ALA A 117 7.35 14.57 16.82
C ALA A 117 7.02 14.95 15.37
N ASP A 118 7.87 14.55 14.43
CA ASP A 118 7.64 14.73 13.01
C ASP A 118 6.90 13.56 12.38
N VAL A 119 6.01 13.86 11.44
CA VAL A 119 5.23 12.84 10.74
C VAL A 119 5.21 13.13 9.24
N LEU A 120 5.54 12.12 8.44
CA LEU A 120 5.41 12.11 6.98
C LEU A 120 4.49 10.96 6.55
N GLU A 121 3.78 11.15 5.45
CA GLU A 121 3.24 10.05 4.65
C GLU A 121 4.30 9.59 3.65
N GLY A 122 4.38 8.28 3.42
CA GLY A 122 5.25 7.66 2.42
C GLY A 122 4.47 6.61 1.61
N ALA A 123 3.40 7.04 0.92
CA ALA A 123 2.54 6.13 0.17
C ALA A 123 3.31 5.45 -0.98
N MET A 124 3.16 4.13 -1.09
CA MET A 124 3.89 3.30 -2.03
C MET A 124 3.04 2.92 -3.24
N ALA A 125 3.59 3.04 -4.46
CA ALA A 125 2.98 2.50 -5.67
C ALA A 125 3.94 1.49 -6.33
N SER A 126 4.13 0.31 -5.71
CA SER A 126 5.18 -0.64 -6.08
C SER A 126 4.87 -2.05 -5.56
N SER A 127 5.61 -3.03 -6.10
CA SER A 127 5.54 -4.44 -5.70
C SER A 127 6.43 -4.77 -4.49
N ILE A 128 6.27 -5.99 -3.97
CA ILE A 128 7.09 -6.53 -2.88
C ILE A 128 8.56 -6.65 -3.29
N SER A 129 8.84 -7.07 -4.53
CA SER A 129 10.22 -7.15 -5.06
C SER A 129 10.89 -5.79 -5.08
N GLN A 130 10.15 -4.75 -5.49
CA GLN A 130 10.67 -3.38 -5.50
C GLN A 130 10.95 -2.86 -4.08
N ALA A 131 10.20 -3.27 -3.07
CA ALA A 131 10.49 -2.95 -1.67
C ALA A 131 11.81 -3.60 -1.22
N ARG A 132 12.10 -4.84 -1.66
CA ARG A 132 13.36 -5.54 -1.35
C ARG A 132 14.56 -4.94 -2.08
N GLU A 133 14.36 -4.40 -3.26
CA GLU A 133 15.41 -3.84 -4.12
C GLU A 133 15.65 -2.35 -3.90
N GLY A 134 14.88 -1.66 -3.03
CA GLY A 134 14.95 -0.21 -2.86
C GLY A 134 14.51 0.57 -4.10
N SER A 135 13.62 -0.01 -4.90
CA SER A 135 13.17 0.58 -6.17
C SER A 135 11.70 1.01 -6.14
N LEU A 136 11.21 1.44 -4.97
CA LEU A 136 9.85 1.91 -4.79
C LEU A 136 9.56 3.18 -5.60
N PHE A 137 8.29 3.39 -5.92
CA PHE A 137 7.74 4.70 -6.19
C PHE A 137 7.11 5.23 -4.90
N LEU A 138 7.73 6.25 -4.28
CA LEU A 138 7.26 6.87 -3.04
C LEU A 138 6.61 8.22 -3.31
N MET A 139 5.40 8.38 -2.82
CA MET A 139 4.67 9.64 -2.77
C MET A 139 4.68 10.14 -1.33
N ILE A 140 5.32 11.28 -1.10
CA ILE A 140 5.50 11.85 0.24
C ILE A 140 4.50 12.98 0.45
N GLY A 141 3.86 12.99 1.62
CA GLY A 141 3.04 14.10 2.11
C GLY A 141 3.53 14.55 3.48
N GLY A 142 3.56 15.86 3.69
CA GLY A 142 3.96 16.45 4.96
C GLY A 142 4.83 17.69 4.82
N ASP A 143 5.54 18.06 5.89
CA ASP A 143 6.40 19.22 5.93
C ASP A 143 7.64 19.05 5.04
N GLU A 144 7.88 20.02 4.15
CA GLU A 144 9.00 19.98 3.20
C GLU A 144 10.37 19.99 3.91
N GLY A 145 10.50 20.66 5.05
CA GLY A 145 11.73 20.66 5.85
C GLY A 145 12.03 19.30 6.42
N VAL A 146 11.02 18.60 6.94
CA VAL A 146 11.12 17.22 7.43
C VAL A 146 11.43 16.26 6.25
N PHE A 147 10.75 16.40 5.12
CA PHE A 147 11.06 15.63 3.91
C PHE A 147 12.52 15.79 3.49
N ASN A 148 13.03 17.03 3.43
CA ASN A 148 14.40 17.30 3.03
C ASN A 148 15.43 16.73 4.02
N THR A 149 15.11 16.71 5.31
CA THR A 149 15.95 16.11 6.38
C THR A 149 16.10 14.60 6.19
N HIS A 150 15.03 13.92 5.74
CA HIS A 150 15.00 12.46 5.58
C HIS A 150 15.12 12.00 4.13
N LYS A 151 15.43 12.91 3.20
CA LYS A 151 15.46 12.60 1.77
C LYS A 151 16.45 11.48 1.44
N GLU A 152 17.60 11.41 2.10
CA GLU A 152 18.61 10.39 1.85
C GLU A 152 18.06 8.96 2.07
N ILE A 153 17.41 8.71 3.19
CA ILE A 153 16.82 7.38 3.47
C ILE A 153 15.62 7.06 2.56
N LEU A 154 14.86 8.09 2.16
CA LEU A 154 13.76 7.93 1.22
C LEU A 154 14.27 7.64 -0.21
N ASP A 155 15.34 8.29 -0.65
CA ASP A 155 16.01 8.01 -1.93
C ASP A 155 16.60 6.58 -1.97
N GLN A 156 17.08 6.06 -0.85
CA GLN A 156 17.58 4.68 -0.77
C GLN A 156 16.46 3.65 -0.93
N LEU A 157 15.25 3.96 -0.49
CA LEU A 157 14.09 3.08 -0.66
C LEU A 157 13.43 3.19 -2.03
N SER A 158 13.78 4.18 -2.86
CA SER A 158 12.99 4.52 -4.04
C SER A 158 13.81 4.90 -5.26
N VAL A 159 13.31 4.57 -6.44
CA VAL A 159 13.81 5.10 -7.74
C VAL A 159 12.99 6.29 -8.22
N ASN A 160 11.80 6.48 -7.66
CA ASN A 160 10.94 7.63 -7.91
C ASN A 160 10.43 8.17 -6.58
N LEU A 161 10.79 9.38 -6.26
CA LEU A 161 10.41 10.06 -5.02
C LEU A 161 9.73 11.37 -5.37
N SER A 162 8.50 11.57 -4.91
CA SER A 162 7.71 12.76 -5.20
C SER A 162 7.10 13.35 -3.92
N LEU A 163 7.42 14.61 -3.62
CA LEU A 163 6.70 15.36 -2.60
C LEU A 163 5.37 15.86 -3.20
N CYS A 164 4.25 15.34 -2.70
CA CYS A 164 2.91 15.63 -3.20
C CYS A 164 2.28 16.89 -2.58
N GLY A 165 2.85 17.38 -1.49
CA GLY A 165 2.37 18.53 -0.73
C GLY A 165 2.21 18.25 0.75
N GLU A 166 1.30 18.99 1.40
CA GLU A 166 1.01 18.85 2.83
C GLU A 166 0.50 17.44 3.18
N ILE A 167 0.45 17.17 4.49
CA ILE A 167 -0.09 15.91 5.03
C ILE A 167 -1.52 15.64 4.51
N GLY A 168 -1.79 14.41 4.09
CA GLY A 168 -3.03 13.98 3.42
C GLY A 168 -2.90 13.96 1.89
N LYS A 169 -1.95 14.71 1.29
CA LYS A 169 -1.83 14.81 -0.17
C LYS A 169 -1.27 13.54 -0.82
N ALA A 170 -0.34 12.86 -0.18
CA ALA A 170 0.17 11.60 -0.71
C ALA A 170 -0.92 10.51 -0.68
N ALA A 171 -1.72 10.44 0.38
CA ALA A 171 -2.87 9.53 0.45
C ALA A 171 -3.93 9.86 -0.61
N GLU A 172 -4.24 11.15 -0.85
CA GLU A 172 -5.13 11.58 -1.93
C GLU A 172 -4.60 11.10 -3.30
N VAL A 173 -3.32 11.34 -3.61
CA VAL A 173 -2.69 10.90 -4.88
C VAL A 173 -2.71 9.38 -4.98
N LYS A 174 -2.39 8.66 -3.90
CA LYS A 174 -2.41 7.19 -3.88
C LYS A 174 -3.81 6.63 -4.15
N ALA A 175 -4.84 7.23 -3.58
CA ALA A 175 -6.23 6.84 -3.86
C ALA A 175 -6.58 6.99 -5.36
N LEU A 176 -6.14 8.08 -6.00
CA LEU A 176 -6.33 8.28 -7.45
C LEU A 176 -5.58 7.25 -8.29
N VAL A 177 -4.33 6.93 -7.93
CA VAL A 177 -3.53 5.91 -8.61
C VAL A 177 -4.23 4.55 -8.56
N ASN A 178 -4.65 4.11 -7.37
CA ASN A 178 -5.27 2.80 -7.21
C ASN A 178 -6.69 2.76 -7.81
N MET A 179 -7.47 3.84 -7.71
CA MET A 179 -8.75 3.94 -8.39
C MET A 179 -8.62 3.71 -9.91
N VAL A 180 -7.71 4.42 -10.57
CA VAL A 180 -7.51 4.28 -12.03
C VAL A 180 -6.98 2.90 -12.37
N MET A 181 -6.05 2.35 -11.59
CA MET A 181 -5.54 0.99 -11.78
C MET A 181 -6.67 -0.05 -11.68
N ASN A 182 -7.49 0.01 -10.64
CA ASN A 182 -8.60 -0.93 -10.43
C ASN A 182 -9.65 -0.85 -11.54
N ILE A 183 -9.97 0.37 -12.02
CA ILE A 183 -10.86 0.57 -13.17
C ILE A 183 -10.28 -0.09 -14.43
N ASN A 184 -8.98 0.09 -14.69
CA ASN A 184 -8.32 -0.52 -15.83
C ASN A 184 -8.32 -2.05 -15.73
N THR A 185 -8.11 -2.61 -14.53
CA THR A 185 -8.15 -4.06 -14.29
C THR A 185 -9.56 -4.62 -14.54
N ALA A 186 -10.61 -3.95 -14.04
CA ALA A 186 -11.98 -4.37 -14.28
C ALA A 186 -12.35 -4.30 -15.77
N GLY A 187 -12.00 -3.21 -16.45
CA GLY A 187 -12.22 -3.03 -17.88
C GLY A 187 -11.48 -4.08 -18.73
N LEU A 188 -10.24 -4.41 -18.34
CA LEU A 188 -9.47 -5.48 -19.00
C LEU A 188 -10.15 -6.85 -18.83
N ALA A 189 -10.57 -7.18 -17.62
CA ALA A 189 -11.26 -8.44 -17.32
C ALA A 189 -12.57 -8.60 -18.16
N GLU A 190 -13.37 -7.53 -18.26
CA GLU A 190 -14.58 -7.53 -19.09
C GLU A 190 -14.25 -7.70 -20.59
N GLY A 191 -13.22 -6.99 -21.08
CA GLY A 191 -12.77 -7.09 -22.46
C GLY A 191 -12.28 -8.49 -22.83
N LEU A 192 -11.44 -9.10 -21.99
CA LEU A 192 -10.94 -10.45 -22.20
C LEU A 192 -12.04 -11.51 -22.01
N GLY A 193 -12.92 -11.35 -21.01
CA GLY A 193 -14.06 -12.23 -20.79
C GLY A 193 -15.02 -12.26 -21.99
N LEU A 194 -15.33 -11.08 -22.56
CA LEU A 194 -16.15 -10.98 -23.76
C LEU A 194 -15.44 -11.57 -25.00
N ALA A 195 -14.14 -11.35 -25.17
CA ALA A 195 -13.36 -11.97 -26.23
C ALA A 195 -13.38 -13.49 -26.14
N SER A 196 -13.24 -14.04 -24.94
CA SER A 196 -13.38 -15.48 -24.68
C SER A 196 -14.75 -16.00 -25.09
N ALA A 197 -15.84 -15.30 -24.74
CA ALA A 197 -17.21 -15.67 -25.12
C ALA A 197 -17.46 -15.63 -26.64
N LEU A 198 -16.76 -14.75 -27.34
CA LEU A 198 -16.80 -14.65 -28.82
C LEU A 198 -15.90 -15.67 -29.51
N GLY A 199 -15.11 -16.46 -28.78
CA GLY A 199 -14.15 -17.41 -29.33
C GLY A 199 -12.94 -16.74 -29.96
N ILE A 200 -12.64 -15.51 -29.58
CA ILE A 200 -11.42 -14.79 -29.99
C ILE A 200 -10.26 -15.27 -29.13
N ASP A 201 -9.13 -15.55 -29.80
CA ASP A 201 -7.89 -15.92 -29.11
C ASP A 201 -7.41 -14.81 -28.17
N ILE A 202 -7.13 -15.16 -26.91
CA ILE A 202 -6.79 -14.18 -25.85
C ILE A 202 -5.42 -13.54 -26.13
N ASP A 203 -4.46 -14.28 -26.63
CA ASP A 203 -3.13 -13.73 -26.95
C ASP A 203 -3.22 -12.74 -28.12
N LEU A 204 -4.05 -13.06 -29.12
CA LEU A 204 -4.32 -12.15 -30.23
C LEU A 204 -4.95 -10.83 -29.74
N ILE A 205 -5.98 -10.91 -28.89
CA ILE A 205 -6.66 -9.69 -28.41
C ILE A 205 -5.75 -8.86 -27.51
N CYS A 206 -4.93 -9.46 -26.63
CA CYS A 206 -3.93 -8.77 -25.81
C CYS A 206 -2.91 -8.04 -26.70
N LYS A 207 -2.43 -8.69 -27.78
CA LYS A 207 -1.54 -8.05 -28.76
C LYS A 207 -2.19 -6.84 -29.43
N ILE A 208 -3.48 -6.93 -29.78
CA ILE A 208 -4.21 -5.81 -30.37
C ILE A 208 -4.39 -4.69 -29.34
N PHE A 209 -4.80 -5.01 -28.10
CA PHE A 209 -4.95 -4.03 -27.03
C PHE A 209 -3.65 -3.27 -26.77
N SER A 210 -2.51 -3.95 -26.74
CA SER A 210 -1.21 -3.30 -26.50
C SER A 210 -0.81 -2.25 -27.55
N GLN A 211 -1.43 -2.28 -28.75
CA GLN A 211 -1.13 -1.36 -29.86
C GLN A 211 -2.23 -0.31 -30.08
N THR A 212 -3.22 -0.25 -29.22
CA THR A 212 -4.40 0.61 -29.35
C THR A 212 -4.66 1.44 -28.10
N GLY A 213 -5.69 2.26 -28.10
CA GLY A 213 -6.15 3.01 -26.93
C GLY A 213 -6.67 2.13 -25.78
N ALA A 214 -6.76 0.82 -25.98
CA ALA A 214 -7.09 -0.16 -24.93
C ALA A 214 -5.87 -0.54 -24.06
N ASN A 215 -4.66 -0.06 -24.40
CA ASN A 215 -3.46 -0.36 -23.63
C ASN A 215 -3.50 0.30 -22.24
N SER A 216 -2.98 -0.43 -21.27
CA SER A 216 -2.74 0.05 -19.91
C SER A 216 -1.64 -0.78 -19.25
N ARG A 217 -1.05 -0.30 -18.15
CA ARG A 217 -0.05 -1.07 -17.41
C ARG A 217 -0.58 -2.41 -16.93
N VAL A 218 -1.87 -2.48 -16.55
CA VAL A 218 -2.49 -3.73 -16.09
C VAL A 218 -2.66 -4.77 -17.20
N LEU A 219 -2.71 -4.38 -18.47
CA LEU A 219 -2.64 -5.33 -19.58
C LEU A 219 -1.31 -6.11 -19.55
N GLU A 220 -0.20 -5.43 -19.23
CA GLU A 220 1.12 -6.05 -19.18
C GLU A 220 1.33 -6.93 -17.95
N THR A 221 0.67 -6.62 -16.84
CA THR A 221 0.88 -7.29 -15.54
C THR A 221 -0.19 -8.33 -15.21
N ASP A 222 -1.42 -8.17 -15.68
CA ASP A 222 -2.56 -8.95 -15.20
C ASP A 222 -3.21 -9.84 -16.30
N ALA A 223 -2.94 -9.58 -17.58
CA ALA A 223 -3.64 -10.29 -18.66
C ALA A 223 -3.32 -11.79 -18.70
N GLU A 224 -2.06 -12.17 -18.43
CA GLU A 224 -1.63 -13.57 -18.37
C GLU A 224 -2.28 -14.28 -17.18
N ASP A 225 -2.29 -13.66 -16.01
CA ASP A 225 -2.95 -14.19 -14.80
C ASP A 225 -4.45 -14.41 -15.04
N MET A 226 -5.12 -13.46 -15.73
CA MET A 226 -6.53 -13.58 -16.09
C MET A 226 -6.77 -14.72 -17.09
N ARG A 227 -5.88 -14.89 -18.09
CA ARG A 227 -5.97 -15.97 -19.07
C ARG A 227 -5.81 -17.34 -18.41
N ASP A 228 -4.76 -17.48 -17.60
CA ASP A 228 -4.31 -18.76 -17.07
C ASP A 228 -4.94 -19.12 -15.71
N ARG A 229 -5.75 -18.21 -15.13
CA ARG A 229 -6.34 -18.32 -13.79
C ARG A 229 -5.29 -18.44 -12.68
N ASP A 230 -4.16 -17.81 -12.87
CA ASP A 230 -3.11 -17.71 -11.86
C ASP A 230 -3.25 -16.37 -11.13
N HIS A 231 -3.98 -16.39 -10.03
CA HIS A 231 -4.27 -15.20 -9.23
C HIS A 231 -3.45 -15.21 -7.93
N GLU A 232 -2.16 -15.56 -8.03
CA GLU A 232 -1.24 -15.40 -6.89
C GLU A 232 -1.25 -13.94 -6.43
N CYS A 233 -1.48 -13.74 -5.13
CA CYS A 233 -1.82 -12.44 -4.59
C CYS A 233 -0.59 -11.52 -4.43
N TRP A 234 -0.49 -10.54 -5.30
CA TRP A 234 0.40 -9.38 -5.15
C TRP A 234 -0.33 -8.17 -4.56
N PHE A 235 -1.58 -7.95 -4.96
CA PHE A 235 -2.47 -6.90 -4.45
C PHE A 235 -3.90 -7.46 -4.42
N SER A 236 -4.38 -7.80 -3.23
CA SER A 236 -5.63 -8.56 -3.08
C SER A 236 -6.87 -7.80 -3.53
N ALA A 237 -7.91 -8.55 -3.93
CA ALA A 237 -9.22 -8.00 -4.26
C ALA A 237 -9.85 -7.23 -3.08
N GLU A 238 -9.62 -7.67 -1.83
CA GLU A 238 -10.02 -6.94 -0.63
C GLU A 238 -9.36 -5.56 -0.55
N HIS A 239 -8.05 -5.48 -0.84
CA HIS A 239 -7.35 -4.21 -0.91
C HIS A 239 -7.85 -3.33 -2.06
N ALA A 240 -8.19 -3.92 -3.21
CA ALA A 240 -8.76 -3.18 -4.34
C ALA A 240 -10.14 -2.59 -3.99
N ALA A 241 -10.99 -3.35 -3.30
CA ALA A 241 -12.27 -2.87 -2.78
C ALA A 241 -12.09 -1.71 -1.79
N LYS A 242 -11.18 -1.88 -0.81
CA LYS A 242 -10.86 -0.84 0.19
C LYS A 242 -10.35 0.43 -0.46
N ASP A 243 -9.38 0.33 -1.37
CA ASP A 243 -8.74 1.50 -1.96
C ASP A 243 -9.68 2.25 -2.93
N SER A 244 -10.54 1.53 -3.66
CA SER A 244 -11.64 2.13 -4.44
C SER A 244 -12.65 2.86 -3.54
N GLY A 245 -12.88 2.33 -2.32
CA GLY A 245 -13.69 2.98 -1.29
C GLY A 245 -13.09 4.30 -0.77
N ILE A 246 -11.77 4.35 -0.56
CA ILE A 246 -11.09 5.59 -0.15
C ILE A 246 -11.32 6.70 -1.21
N ALA A 247 -11.19 6.37 -2.51
CA ALA A 247 -11.45 7.33 -3.59
C ALA A 247 -12.91 7.78 -3.60
N GLN A 248 -13.87 6.88 -3.35
CA GLN A 248 -15.30 7.17 -3.25
C GLN A 248 -15.60 8.15 -2.11
N ASP A 249 -15.00 7.91 -0.92
CA ASP A 249 -15.17 8.77 0.25
C ASP A 249 -14.61 10.18 0.00
N ILE A 250 -13.42 10.29 -0.60
CA ILE A 250 -12.83 11.58 -0.99
C ILE A 250 -13.77 12.32 -1.95
N ALA A 251 -14.25 11.64 -2.99
CA ALA A 251 -15.13 12.22 -4.00
C ALA A 251 -16.47 12.69 -3.40
N SER A 252 -17.04 11.88 -2.51
CA SER A 252 -18.28 12.21 -1.80
C SER A 252 -18.14 13.49 -0.97
N GLY A 253 -17.02 13.64 -0.25
CA GLY A 253 -16.71 14.84 0.53
C GLY A 253 -16.54 16.11 -0.33
N LEU A 254 -16.25 15.95 -1.63
CA LEU A 254 -16.05 17.03 -2.59
C LEU A 254 -17.27 17.25 -3.52
N GLY A 255 -18.30 16.41 -3.43
CA GLY A 255 -19.45 16.44 -4.34
C GLY A 255 -19.14 16.01 -5.78
N VAL A 256 -18.09 15.19 -5.96
CA VAL A 256 -17.68 14.63 -7.26
C VAL A 256 -18.30 13.24 -7.44
N SER A 257 -18.87 12.98 -8.63
CA SER A 257 -19.44 11.67 -8.97
C SER A 257 -18.39 10.80 -9.67
N LEU A 258 -18.24 9.55 -9.22
CA LEU A 258 -17.28 8.57 -9.77
C LEU A 258 -18.01 7.26 -10.21
N PRO A 259 -18.96 7.29 -11.18
CA PRO A 259 -19.80 6.15 -11.50
C PRO A 259 -19.01 4.92 -12.00
N VAL A 260 -17.86 5.10 -12.65
CA VAL A 260 -17.01 3.99 -13.09
C VAL A 260 -16.29 3.35 -11.91
N ASN A 261 -15.79 4.16 -10.97
CA ASN A 261 -15.21 3.65 -9.72
C ASN A 261 -16.26 2.91 -8.87
N ASP A 262 -17.48 3.44 -8.80
CA ASP A 262 -18.58 2.82 -8.05
C ASP A 262 -18.90 1.42 -8.60
N ALA A 263 -18.98 1.28 -9.94
CA ALA A 263 -19.18 -0.02 -10.59
C ALA A 263 -18.01 -0.96 -10.36
N THR A 264 -16.77 -0.48 -10.47
CA THR A 264 -15.54 -1.25 -10.22
C THR A 264 -15.49 -1.75 -8.78
N LYS A 265 -15.74 -0.87 -7.81
CA LYS A 265 -15.78 -1.23 -6.40
C LYS A 265 -16.81 -2.31 -6.12
N ALA A 266 -18.01 -2.20 -6.71
CA ALA A 266 -19.07 -3.18 -6.54
C ALA A 266 -18.65 -4.59 -7.03
N GLN A 267 -17.81 -4.70 -8.07
CA GLN A 267 -17.26 -5.99 -8.52
C GLN A 267 -16.24 -6.54 -7.50
N TYR A 268 -15.35 -5.72 -6.96
CA TYR A 268 -14.43 -6.18 -5.92
C TYR A 268 -15.14 -6.52 -4.60
N ASP A 269 -16.16 -5.74 -4.20
CA ASP A 269 -17.02 -6.10 -3.05
C ASP A 269 -17.70 -7.45 -3.27
N LYS A 270 -18.14 -7.74 -4.51
CA LYS A 270 -18.71 -9.05 -4.87
C LYS A 270 -17.66 -10.17 -4.73
N MET A 271 -16.43 -9.97 -5.18
CA MET A 271 -15.34 -10.95 -4.95
C MET A 271 -15.15 -11.25 -3.47
N VAL A 272 -15.07 -10.21 -2.63
CA VAL A 272 -14.93 -10.38 -1.17
C VAL A 272 -16.10 -11.17 -0.58
N PHE A 273 -17.32 -10.82 -0.97
CA PHE A 273 -18.54 -11.51 -0.52
C PHE A 273 -18.56 -13.00 -0.91
N GLU A 274 -18.03 -13.35 -2.07
CA GLU A 274 -17.97 -14.72 -2.59
C GLU A 274 -16.73 -15.50 -2.10
N GLY A 275 -15.95 -14.93 -1.18
CA GLY A 275 -14.77 -15.59 -0.60
C GLY A 275 -13.52 -15.54 -1.47
N LEU A 276 -13.50 -14.70 -2.50
CA LEU A 276 -12.37 -14.49 -3.42
C LEU A 276 -11.51 -13.28 -3.05
N GLY A 277 -11.71 -12.71 -1.87
CA GLY A 277 -11.04 -11.49 -1.43
C GLY A 277 -9.52 -11.58 -1.32
N GLU A 278 -9.00 -12.78 -1.03
CA GLU A 278 -7.57 -13.05 -0.92
C GLU A 278 -6.84 -13.26 -2.26
N LEU A 279 -7.58 -13.45 -3.36
CA LEU A 279 -6.98 -13.52 -4.68
C LEU A 279 -6.40 -12.16 -5.08
N ASP A 280 -5.43 -12.18 -5.99
CA ASP A 280 -4.98 -10.94 -6.65
C ASP A 280 -6.15 -10.19 -7.30
N LYS A 281 -6.02 -8.87 -7.48
CA LYS A 281 -7.02 -8.05 -8.16
C LYS A 281 -7.38 -8.55 -9.56
N SER A 282 -6.45 -9.26 -10.24
CA SER A 282 -6.68 -9.94 -11.52
C SER A 282 -7.79 -11.00 -11.44
N GLY A 283 -8.05 -11.53 -10.23
CA GLY A 283 -9.12 -12.48 -9.96
C GLY A 283 -10.52 -11.95 -10.25
N ILE A 284 -10.71 -10.65 -10.49
CA ILE A 284 -11.97 -10.08 -10.99
C ILE A 284 -12.40 -10.73 -12.31
N ALA A 285 -11.47 -11.32 -13.07
CA ALA A 285 -11.72 -12.10 -14.26
C ALA A 285 -12.60 -13.36 -13.99
N GLU A 286 -12.55 -13.89 -12.77
CA GLU A 286 -13.40 -15.02 -12.39
C GLU A 286 -14.90 -14.67 -12.42
N LEU A 287 -15.25 -13.39 -12.26
CA LEU A 287 -16.62 -12.91 -12.37
C LEU A 287 -17.11 -12.69 -13.82
N THR A 288 -16.19 -12.61 -14.78
CA THR A 288 -16.47 -12.15 -16.15
C THR A 288 -16.25 -13.21 -17.23
N PHE A 289 -15.29 -14.12 -17.04
CA PHE A 289 -15.05 -15.18 -18.02
C PHE A 289 -16.13 -16.26 -17.98
N PRO A 290 -16.63 -16.73 -19.17
CA PRO A 290 -17.66 -17.75 -19.24
C PRO A 290 -17.26 -19.03 -18.51
N GLY A 291 -18.18 -19.55 -17.66
CA GLY A 291 -18.01 -20.82 -16.97
C GLY A 291 -17.00 -20.85 -15.83
N ARG A 292 -16.41 -19.69 -15.44
CA ARG A 292 -15.52 -19.62 -14.29
C ARG A 292 -16.25 -19.37 -12.98
N HIS A 293 -17.35 -18.63 -13.05
CA HIS A 293 -18.20 -18.36 -11.90
C HIS A 293 -19.59 -18.92 -12.16
N SER A 294 -20.08 -19.77 -11.23
CA SER A 294 -21.47 -20.24 -11.26
C SER A 294 -22.31 -19.22 -10.51
N SER A 295 -23.12 -18.44 -11.24
CA SER A 295 -24.15 -17.58 -10.67
C SER A 295 -25.23 -18.38 -9.96
#